data_8fa9c5efe77d5aa2d6c39f4794e60f45
#
_entry.id   8fa9c5efe77d5aa2d6c39f4794e60f45
#
_cell.length_a   1.000
_cell.length_b   1.000
_cell.length_c   1.000
_cell.angle_alpha   90.00
_cell.angle_beta   90.00
_cell.angle_gamma   90.00
#
_symmetry.space_group_name_H-M   'P 1'
#
loop_
_entity.id
_entity.type
_entity.pdbx_description
1 polymer ?
#
loop_
_entity_poly.entity_id
_entity_poly.type
_entity_poly.pdbx_seq_one_letter_code
_entity_poly.pdbx_strand_id
1 'polypeptide(L)'
;MTGMDTETIETAIQQIDRLRKLLKKGRGPQVRSGEERSIVKATGLSWFHSHRANLGQIEAHEQGPKLDHAYKSLIELSERQTSRSVYDPILKAARADLIKLRSAMLAQATVVMATTDQPVSFQTLTADARMQSVLSSRWNECVLCLQAEAPLAATVMMGGLLEALLLARVNLEADKSAVFQAQAAPRNDQQKPRPLKEWALKNYIEVAHELGWISVSAKDVGEVLRDYRNYIHPSKQYSHNVSLTTEDAAILWEVAKAIARQLLKA
;
A
#
# COMPACT_ATOMS: atom_id res chain seq x y z
N MET A 1 -7.40 3.22 1.74
CA MET A 1 -8.17 2.01 2.11
C MET A 1 -7.32 1.22 3.07
N THR A 2 -7.83 0.84 4.22
CA THR A 2 -7.11 -0.07 5.10
C THR A 2 -7.31 -1.50 4.59
N GLY A 3 -6.35 -2.42 4.78
CA GLY A 3 -6.53 -3.84 4.42
C GLY A 3 -7.80 -4.44 5.02
N MET A 4 -8.27 -3.88 6.13
CA MET A 4 -9.51 -4.22 6.83
C MET A 4 -10.79 -3.97 5.98
N ASP A 5 -10.83 -2.90 5.17
CA ASP A 5 -12.01 -2.59 4.33
C ASP A 5 -12.21 -3.66 3.25
N THR A 6 -11.12 -4.10 2.60
CA THR A 6 -11.18 -5.14 1.56
C THR A 6 -11.58 -6.49 2.14
N GLU A 7 -10.99 -6.88 3.25
CA GLU A 7 -11.31 -8.14 3.94
C GLU A 7 -12.77 -8.16 4.40
N THR A 8 -13.28 -7.04 4.90
CA THR A 8 -14.68 -6.89 5.31
C THR A 8 -15.64 -7.10 4.14
N ILE A 9 -15.36 -6.48 2.97
CA ILE A 9 -16.21 -6.65 1.78
C ILE A 9 -16.13 -8.10 1.26
N GLU A 10 -14.94 -8.70 1.20
CA GLU A 10 -14.78 -10.10 0.77
C GLU A 10 -15.55 -11.06 1.69
N THR A 11 -15.50 -10.83 3.00
CA THR A 11 -16.27 -11.61 3.98
C THR A 11 -17.77 -11.48 3.74
N ALA A 12 -18.27 -10.27 3.48
CA ALA A 12 -19.68 -10.04 3.16
C ALA A 12 -20.10 -10.75 1.87
N ILE A 13 -19.27 -10.71 0.82
CA ILE A 13 -19.51 -11.42 -0.45
C ILE A 13 -19.58 -12.94 -0.20
N GLN A 14 -18.65 -13.49 0.56
CA GLN A 14 -18.64 -14.92 0.89
C GLN A 14 -19.89 -15.34 1.68
N GLN A 15 -20.36 -14.51 2.61
CA GLN A 15 -21.59 -14.77 3.35
C GLN A 15 -22.82 -14.81 2.44
N ILE A 16 -22.95 -13.84 1.52
CA ILE A 16 -24.01 -13.83 0.50
C ILE A 16 -23.95 -15.11 -0.36
N ASP A 17 -22.77 -15.50 -0.83
CA ASP A 17 -22.62 -16.69 -1.67
C ASP A 17 -22.94 -17.98 -0.91
N ARG A 18 -22.56 -18.08 0.37
CA ARG A 18 -22.95 -19.21 1.24
C ARG A 18 -24.45 -19.28 1.45
N LEU A 19 -25.09 -18.15 1.75
CA LEU A 19 -26.54 -18.08 1.92
C LEU A 19 -27.26 -18.48 0.63
N ARG A 20 -26.84 -17.99 -0.53
CA ARG A 20 -27.42 -18.38 -1.83
C ARG A 20 -27.31 -19.88 -2.08
N LYS A 21 -26.15 -20.48 -1.79
CA LYS A 21 -25.93 -21.93 -1.92
C LYS A 21 -26.86 -22.72 -0.99
N LEU A 22 -27.03 -22.28 0.26
CA LEU A 22 -27.91 -22.88 1.23
C LEU A 22 -29.38 -22.85 0.77
N LEU A 23 -29.85 -21.66 0.36
CA LEU A 23 -31.23 -21.50 -0.10
C LEU A 23 -31.53 -22.30 -1.38
N LYS A 24 -30.55 -22.49 -2.28
CA LYS A 24 -30.69 -23.36 -3.47
C LYS A 24 -30.77 -24.85 -3.13
N LYS A 25 -30.11 -25.29 -2.07
CA LYS A 25 -30.10 -26.71 -1.64
C LYS A 25 -31.32 -27.06 -0.78
N GLY A 26 -32.01 -26.07 -0.22
CA GLY A 26 -33.14 -26.28 0.66
C GLY A 26 -34.31 -26.95 -0.05
N ARG A 27 -35.08 -27.77 0.70
CA ARG A 27 -36.23 -28.53 0.17
C ARG A 27 -37.48 -27.65 0.12
N GLY A 28 -38.25 -27.76 -0.96
CA GLY A 28 -39.51 -27.04 -1.17
C GLY A 28 -39.37 -25.58 -1.60
N PRO A 29 -40.46 -24.94 -2.04
CA PRO A 29 -40.43 -23.59 -2.63
C PRO A 29 -40.28 -22.45 -1.62
N GLN A 30 -40.50 -22.72 -0.34
CA GLN A 30 -40.46 -21.72 0.73
C GLN A 30 -39.36 -22.00 1.77
N VAL A 31 -38.86 -20.94 2.39
CA VAL A 31 -37.98 -20.98 3.55
C VAL A 31 -38.86 -21.14 4.80
N ARG A 32 -39.03 -22.39 5.26
CA ARG A 32 -39.91 -22.74 6.38
C ARG A 32 -39.18 -23.11 7.65
N SER A 33 -38.00 -23.70 7.50
CA SER A 33 -37.23 -24.17 8.65
C SER A 33 -36.73 -23.00 9.51
N GLY A 34 -36.84 -23.14 10.82
CA GLY A 34 -36.34 -22.14 11.78
C GLY A 34 -34.85 -21.90 11.62
N GLU A 35 -34.07 -22.95 11.29
CA GLU A 35 -32.63 -22.87 11.04
C GLU A 35 -32.34 -22.00 9.81
N GLU A 36 -32.97 -22.26 8.65
CA GLU A 36 -32.74 -21.45 7.45
C GLU A 36 -33.12 -19.99 7.67
N ARG A 37 -34.24 -19.72 8.35
CA ARG A 37 -34.69 -18.36 8.69
C ARG A 37 -33.67 -17.66 9.62
N SER A 38 -33.13 -18.38 10.60
CA SER A 38 -32.11 -17.86 11.51
C SER A 38 -30.83 -17.51 10.76
N ILE A 39 -30.42 -18.31 9.78
CA ILE A 39 -29.22 -18.02 8.96
C ILE A 39 -29.46 -16.78 8.08
N VAL A 40 -30.65 -16.65 7.45
CA VAL A 40 -31.01 -15.46 6.69
C VAL A 40 -30.95 -14.21 7.58
N LYS A 41 -31.57 -14.28 8.76
CA LYS A 41 -31.60 -13.19 9.75
C LYS A 41 -30.17 -12.82 10.20
N ALA A 42 -29.36 -13.82 10.56
CA ALA A 42 -27.98 -13.62 10.99
C ALA A 42 -27.14 -12.95 9.89
N THR A 43 -27.33 -13.34 8.62
CA THR A 43 -26.67 -12.69 7.48
C THR A 43 -27.10 -11.23 7.36
N GLY A 44 -28.38 -10.92 7.53
CA GLY A 44 -28.87 -9.54 7.52
C GLY A 44 -28.30 -8.70 8.66
N LEU A 45 -28.27 -9.24 9.88
CA LEU A 45 -27.76 -8.55 11.06
C LEU A 45 -26.23 -8.36 11.01
N SER A 46 -25.47 -9.30 10.44
CA SER A 46 -24.01 -9.19 10.34
C SER A 46 -23.58 -7.97 9.54
N TRP A 47 -24.39 -7.53 8.57
CA TRP A 47 -24.13 -6.28 7.86
C TRP A 47 -24.10 -5.08 8.81
N PHE A 48 -25.13 -4.89 9.61
CA PHE A 48 -25.25 -3.71 10.46
C PHE A 48 -24.33 -3.75 11.69
N HIS A 49 -24.10 -4.93 12.26
CA HIS A 49 -23.31 -5.05 13.49
C HIS A 49 -21.81 -5.22 13.26
N SER A 50 -21.39 -5.64 12.06
CA SER A 50 -19.99 -5.93 11.78
C SER A 50 -19.49 -5.24 10.51
N HIS A 51 -20.07 -5.57 9.35
CA HIS A 51 -19.48 -5.13 8.07
C HIS A 51 -19.61 -3.62 7.86
N ARG A 52 -20.80 -3.06 8.01
CA ARG A 52 -21.05 -1.63 7.79
C ARG A 52 -20.23 -0.73 8.72
N ALA A 53 -20.09 -1.13 9.98
CA ALA A 53 -19.34 -0.37 10.98
C ALA A 53 -17.84 -0.34 10.68
N ASN A 54 -17.30 -1.38 10.05
CA ASN A 54 -15.89 -1.51 9.70
C ASN A 54 -15.55 -0.89 8.33
N LEU A 55 -16.56 -0.47 7.54
CA LEU A 55 -16.33 0.16 6.23
C LEU A 55 -16.31 1.67 6.40
N GLY A 56 -15.12 2.27 6.31
CA GLY A 56 -14.94 3.71 6.36
C GLY A 56 -15.67 4.39 5.18
N GLN A 57 -16.36 5.51 5.47
CA GLN A 57 -17.01 6.37 4.45
C GLN A 57 -18.00 5.66 3.49
N ILE A 58 -18.59 4.52 3.91
CA ILE A 58 -19.58 3.81 3.09
C ILE A 58 -20.76 4.69 2.67
N GLU A 59 -21.07 5.71 3.45
CA GLU A 59 -22.13 6.69 3.20
C GLU A 59 -21.84 7.60 1.99
N ALA A 60 -20.57 7.77 1.65
CA ALA A 60 -20.16 8.51 0.46
C ALA A 60 -20.32 7.70 -0.84
N HIS A 61 -20.64 6.41 -0.74
CA HIS A 61 -20.80 5.52 -1.89
C HIS A 61 -22.28 5.24 -2.16
N GLU A 62 -22.70 5.34 -3.42
CA GLU A 62 -24.05 5.03 -3.89
C GLU A 62 -24.53 3.62 -3.49
N GLN A 63 -23.58 2.69 -3.32
CA GLN A 63 -23.86 1.31 -2.94
C GLN A 63 -24.27 1.16 -1.48
N GLY A 64 -23.85 2.07 -0.59
CA GLY A 64 -24.16 2.00 0.84
C GLY A 64 -25.66 1.88 1.14
N PRO A 65 -26.50 2.85 0.75
CA PRO A 65 -27.95 2.78 0.95
C PRO A 65 -28.62 1.57 0.28
N LYS A 66 -28.12 1.12 -0.89
CA LYS A 66 -28.62 -0.07 -1.58
C LYS A 66 -28.36 -1.35 -0.80
N LEU A 67 -27.15 -1.48 -0.26
CA LEU A 67 -26.80 -2.60 0.62
C LEU A 67 -27.60 -2.57 1.91
N ASP A 68 -27.72 -1.41 2.56
CA ASP A 68 -28.54 -1.25 3.76
C ASP A 68 -29.99 -1.74 3.50
N HIS A 69 -30.60 -1.35 2.38
CA HIS A 69 -31.93 -1.79 2.00
C HIS A 69 -31.99 -3.30 1.75
N ALA A 70 -31.03 -3.87 1.02
CA ALA A 70 -31.00 -5.30 0.73
C ALA A 70 -30.88 -6.14 2.01
N TYR A 71 -29.97 -5.79 2.92
CA TYR A 71 -29.79 -6.52 4.17
C TYR A 71 -30.96 -6.33 5.14
N LYS A 72 -31.59 -5.14 5.19
CA LYS A 72 -32.81 -4.91 5.93
C LYS A 72 -33.96 -5.81 5.40
N SER A 73 -34.11 -5.91 4.08
CA SER A 73 -35.07 -6.81 3.45
C SER A 73 -34.84 -8.27 3.84
N LEU A 74 -33.60 -8.74 3.95
CA LEU A 74 -33.32 -10.10 4.43
C LEU A 74 -33.79 -10.32 5.86
N ILE A 75 -33.63 -9.35 6.75
CA ILE A 75 -34.12 -9.43 8.13
C ILE A 75 -35.65 -9.51 8.14
N GLU A 76 -36.33 -8.60 7.46
CA GLU A 76 -37.78 -8.54 7.40
C GLU A 76 -38.42 -9.82 6.80
N LEU A 77 -37.81 -10.32 5.70
CA LEU A 77 -38.29 -11.56 5.07
C LEU A 77 -38.03 -12.81 5.92
N SER A 78 -37.05 -12.79 6.79
CA SER A 78 -36.75 -13.91 7.72
C SER A 78 -37.81 -14.07 8.81
N GLU A 79 -38.59 -13.02 9.13
CA GLU A 79 -39.61 -13.07 10.17
C GLU A 79 -40.86 -13.89 9.77
N ARG A 80 -41.02 -14.16 8.48
CA ARG A 80 -42.15 -14.90 7.92
C ARG A 80 -41.72 -16.00 6.96
N GLN A 81 -42.64 -16.93 6.66
CA GLN A 81 -42.39 -17.93 5.61
C GLN A 81 -42.43 -17.25 4.25
N THR A 82 -41.30 -17.21 3.57
CA THR A 82 -41.16 -16.50 2.29
C THR A 82 -40.66 -17.47 1.21
N SER A 83 -41.10 -17.26 -0.03
CA SER A 83 -40.62 -18.04 -1.17
C SER A 83 -39.13 -17.85 -1.39
N ARG A 84 -38.41 -18.94 -1.70
CA ARG A 84 -36.97 -18.90 -2.03
C ARG A 84 -36.64 -18.01 -3.24
N SER A 85 -37.63 -17.92 -4.18
CA SER A 85 -37.49 -17.06 -5.36
C SER A 85 -37.40 -15.56 -5.04
N VAL A 86 -37.94 -15.12 -3.88
CA VAL A 86 -37.85 -13.72 -3.44
C VAL A 86 -36.44 -13.35 -2.96
N TYR A 87 -35.72 -14.30 -2.37
CA TYR A 87 -34.40 -14.03 -1.86
C TYR A 87 -33.31 -13.94 -2.96
N ASP A 88 -33.43 -14.73 -4.06
CA ASP A 88 -32.39 -14.82 -5.09
C ASP A 88 -32.05 -13.46 -5.75
N PRO A 89 -33.04 -12.64 -6.19
CA PRO A 89 -32.78 -11.32 -6.75
C PRO A 89 -32.11 -10.36 -5.73
N ILE A 90 -32.57 -10.39 -4.46
CA ILE A 90 -32.02 -9.54 -3.40
C ILE A 90 -30.52 -9.90 -3.17
N LEU A 91 -30.22 -11.18 -3.05
CA LEU A 91 -28.86 -11.66 -2.83
C LEU A 91 -27.96 -11.42 -4.04
N LYS A 92 -28.49 -11.51 -5.26
CA LYS A 92 -27.74 -11.17 -6.49
C LYS A 92 -27.42 -9.67 -6.55
N ALA A 93 -28.39 -8.82 -6.24
CA ALA A 93 -28.22 -7.37 -6.21
C ALA A 93 -27.19 -6.97 -5.12
N ALA A 94 -27.34 -7.47 -3.90
CA ALA A 94 -26.41 -7.21 -2.80
C ALA A 94 -24.98 -7.63 -3.16
N ARG A 95 -24.81 -8.81 -3.77
CA ARG A 95 -23.50 -9.26 -4.24
C ARG A 95 -22.88 -8.33 -5.30
N ALA A 96 -23.69 -7.91 -6.27
CA ALA A 96 -23.24 -7.00 -7.32
C ALA A 96 -22.85 -5.64 -6.76
N ASP A 97 -23.62 -5.11 -5.79
CA ASP A 97 -23.32 -3.83 -5.14
C ASP A 97 -22.09 -3.92 -4.25
N LEU A 98 -21.84 -5.04 -3.55
CA LEU A 98 -20.59 -5.29 -2.82
C LEU A 98 -19.37 -5.29 -3.76
N ILE A 99 -19.48 -5.93 -4.93
CA ILE A 99 -18.37 -5.93 -5.93
C ILE A 99 -18.13 -4.51 -6.45
N LYS A 100 -19.19 -3.73 -6.74
CA LYS A 100 -19.06 -2.34 -7.17
C LYS A 100 -18.44 -1.47 -6.08
N LEU A 101 -18.87 -1.64 -4.83
CA LEU A 101 -18.32 -0.93 -3.68
C LEU A 101 -16.83 -1.21 -3.54
N ARG A 102 -16.42 -2.49 -3.62
CA ARG A 102 -15.01 -2.88 -3.60
C ARG A 102 -14.21 -2.18 -4.71
N SER A 103 -14.72 -2.19 -5.94
CA SER A 103 -14.05 -1.54 -7.07
C SER A 103 -13.97 -0.03 -6.91
N ALA A 104 -15.03 0.62 -6.39
CA ALA A 104 -15.03 2.06 -6.14
C ALA A 104 -14.04 2.45 -5.03
N MET A 105 -13.99 1.69 -3.93
CA MET A 105 -13.05 1.92 -2.84
C MET A 105 -11.60 1.68 -3.27
N LEU A 106 -11.34 0.66 -4.10
CA LEU A 106 -10.01 0.44 -4.69
C LEU A 106 -9.61 1.59 -5.60
N ALA A 107 -10.52 2.07 -6.46
CA ALA A 107 -10.25 3.22 -7.33
C ALA A 107 -9.97 4.49 -6.53
N GLN A 108 -10.72 4.77 -5.46
CA GLN A 108 -10.45 5.89 -4.57
C GLN A 108 -9.11 5.75 -3.85
N ALA A 109 -8.76 4.56 -3.36
CA ALA A 109 -7.46 4.31 -2.76
C ALA A 109 -6.31 4.57 -3.75
N THR A 110 -6.48 4.16 -5.01
CA THR A 110 -5.51 4.43 -6.08
C THR A 110 -5.39 5.94 -6.35
N VAL A 111 -6.50 6.68 -6.37
CA VAL A 111 -6.49 8.16 -6.54
C VAL A 111 -5.86 8.84 -5.33
N VAL A 112 -6.18 8.44 -4.10
CA VAL A 112 -5.60 9.00 -2.88
C VAL A 112 -4.10 8.68 -2.80
N MET A 113 -3.66 7.47 -3.16
CA MET A 113 -2.24 7.15 -3.29
C MET A 113 -1.56 7.99 -4.37
N ALA A 114 -2.19 8.15 -5.54
CA ALA A 114 -1.65 8.98 -6.62
C ALA A 114 -1.51 10.45 -6.20
N THR A 115 -2.41 11.00 -5.38
CA THR A 115 -2.30 12.38 -4.88
C THR A 115 -1.30 12.53 -3.73
N THR A 116 -1.15 11.52 -2.88
CA THR A 116 -0.18 11.51 -1.76
C THR A 116 1.24 11.17 -2.22
N ASP A 117 1.36 10.47 -3.33
CA ASP A 117 2.62 10.02 -3.91
C ASP A 117 3.10 10.86 -5.08
N GLN A 118 2.51 12.06 -5.29
CA GLN A 118 3.08 13.02 -6.23
C GLN A 118 4.51 13.38 -5.84
N PRO A 119 5.41 13.52 -6.82
CA PRO A 119 6.78 13.90 -6.53
C PRO A 119 6.81 15.23 -5.80
N VAL A 120 7.53 15.28 -4.69
CA VAL A 120 7.86 16.54 -4.01
C VAL A 120 8.70 17.40 -4.94
N SER A 121 8.64 18.71 -4.78
CA SER A 121 9.53 19.61 -5.55
C SER A 121 10.98 19.36 -5.14
N PHE A 122 11.82 18.99 -6.09
CA PHE A 122 13.26 18.79 -5.88
C PHE A 122 14.10 20.05 -6.10
N GLN A 123 13.46 21.21 -6.31
CA GLN A 123 14.13 22.50 -6.55
C GLN A 123 15.03 22.93 -5.38
N THR A 124 14.63 22.60 -4.15
CA THR A 124 15.44 22.91 -2.95
C THR A 124 16.69 22.01 -2.85
N LEU A 125 16.69 20.84 -3.49
CA LEU A 125 17.79 19.89 -3.45
C LEU A 125 18.77 20.08 -4.60
N THR A 126 18.33 20.59 -5.73
CA THR A 126 19.19 20.84 -6.89
C THR A 126 18.61 21.92 -7.80
N ALA A 127 19.45 22.85 -8.25
CA ALA A 127 19.09 23.86 -9.27
C ALA A 127 19.14 23.28 -10.69
N ASP A 128 19.80 22.13 -10.90
CA ASP A 128 19.92 21.49 -12.20
C ASP A 128 18.60 20.88 -12.62
N ALA A 129 17.93 21.45 -13.63
CA ALA A 129 16.66 20.97 -14.16
C ALA A 129 16.71 19.54 -14.67
N ARG A 130 17.86 19.10 -15.20
CA ARG A 130 18.05 17.71 -15.65
C ARG A 130 18.03 16.73 -14.47
N MET A 131 18.72 17.08 -13.37
CA MET A 131 18.70 16.28 -12.15
C MET A 131 17.30 16.26 -11.52
N GLN A 132 16.58 17.40 -11.49
CA GLN A 132 15.18 17.44 -11.03
C GLN A 132 14.31 16.49 -11.84
N SER A 133 14.46 16.46 -13.17
CA SER A 133 13.73 15.54 -14.06
C SER A 133 14.07 14.07 -13.74
N VAL A 134 15.34 13.75 -13.50
CA VAL A 134 15.77 12.38 -13.12
C VAL A 134 15.15 11.96 -11.80
N LEU A 135 15.15 12.81 -10.78
CA LEU A 135 14.55 12.53 -9.47
C LEU A 135 13.04 12.32 -9.58
N SER A 136 12.35 13.19 -10.34
CA SER A 136 10.90 13.07 -10.58
C SER A 136 10.54 11.80 -11.34
N SER A 137 11.33 11.43 -12.37
CA SER A 137 11.13 10.18 -13.13
C SER A 137 11.28 8.96 -12.22
N ARG A 138 12.34 8.90 -11.41
CA ARG A 138 12.57 7.77 -10.48
C ARG A 138 11.49 7.67 -9.41
N TRP A 139 11.01 8.81 -8.89
CA TRP A 139 9.86 8.83 -7.99
C TRP A 139 8.62 8.20 -8.63
N ASN A 140 8.29 8.65 -9.82
CA ASN A 140 7.14 8.12 -10.56
C ASN A 140 7.29 6.62 -10.88
N GLU A 141 8.49 6.16 -11.21
CA GLU A 141 8.76 4.74 -11.45
C GLU A 141 8.57 3.90 -10.17
N CYS A 142 8.95 4.41 -8.98
CA CYS A 142 8.63 3.75 -7.72
C CYS A 142 7.11 3.59 -7.53
N VAL A 143 6.35 4.66 -7.77
CA VAL A 143 4.87 4.65 -7.66
C VAL A 143 4.27 3.66 -8.66
N LEU A 144 4.72 3.67 -9.91
CA LEU A 144 4.23 2.74 -10.95
C LEU A 144 4.53 1.27 -10.59
N CYS A 145 5.71 0.97 -10.06
CA CYS A 145 6.05 -0.39 -9.61
C CYS A 145 5.16 -0.85 -8.44
N LEU A 146 4.84 0.05 -7.50
CA LEU A 146 3.92 -0.25 -6.39
C LEU A 146 2.51 -0.50 -6.90
N GLN A 147 2.01 0.31 -7.84
CA GLN A 147 0.69 0.16 -8.45
C GLN A 147 0.58 -1.14 -9.26
N ALA A 148 1.68 -1.56 -9.89
CA ALA A 148 1.76 -2.82 -10.62
C ALA A 148 1.96 -4.06 -9.72
N GLU A 149 1.93 -3.89 -8.39
CA GLU A 149 2.19 -4.96 -7.41
C GLU A 149 3.50 -5.72 -7.68
N ALA A 150 4.55 -4.98 -8.08
CA ALA A 150 5.88 -5.49 -8.38
C ALA A 150 6.88 -5.16 -7.25
N PRO A 151 6.81 -5.83 -6.08
CA PRO A 151 7.51 -5.40 -4.86
C PRO A 151 9.02 -5.37 -5.00
N LEU A 152 9.62 -6.34 -5.68
CA LEU A 152 11.07 -6.36 -5.90
C LEU A 152 11.50 -5.19 -6.79
N ALA A 153 10.80 -4.94 -7.90
CA ALA A 153 11.11 -3.82 -8.79
C ALA A 153 10.93 -2.47 -8.06
N ALA A 154 9.85 -2.31 -7.31
CA ALA A 154 9.60 -1.14 -6.48
C ALA A 154 10.77 -0.87 -5.52
N THR A 155 11.21 -1.87 -4.78
CA THR A 155 12.31 -1.75 -3.80
C THR A 155 13.64 -1.40 -4.47
N VAL A 156 13.93 -1.97 -5.63
CA VAL A 156 15.13 -1.63 -6.41
C VAL A 156 15.09 -0.17 -6.87
N MET A 157 13.94 0.29 -7.37
CA MET A 157 13.74 1.68 -7.80
C MET A 157 13.85 2.65 -6.64
N MET A 158 13.29 2.33 -5.47
CA MET A 158 13.44 3.13 -4.25
C MET A 158 14.89 3.27 -3.82
N GLY A 159 15.69 2.20 -3.89
CA GLY A 159 17.13 2.25 -3.62
C GLY A 159 17.87 3.17 -4.58
N GLY A 160 17.52 3.13 -5.87
CA GLY A 160 18.08 4.04 -6.88
C GLY A 160 17.65 5.50 -6.71
N LEU A 161 16.41 5.73 -6.28
CA LEU A 161 15.91 7.06 -5.93
C LEU A 161 16.66 7.62 -4.71
N LEU A 162 16.82 6.83 -3.64
CA LEU A 162 17.52 7.25 -2.43
C LEU A 162 18.98 7.61 -2.74
N GLU A 163 19.67 6.82 -3.55
CA GLU A 163 21.04 7.11 -4.00
C GLU A 163 21.11 8.44 -4.77
N ALA A 164 20.16 8.69 -5.67
CA ALA A 164 20.12 9.93 -6.43
C ALA A 164 19.80 11.16 -5.55
N LEU A 165 18.91 11.03 -4.56
CA LEU A 165 18.60 12.09 -3.59
C LEU A 165 19.80 12.46 -2.74
N LEU A 166 20.51 11.47 -2.21
CA LEU A 166 21.72 11.67 -1.39
C LEU A 166 22.85 12.29 -2.22
N LEU A 167 23.04 11.83 -3.45
CA LEU A 167 24.01 12.43 -4.37
C LEU A 167 23.67 13.89 -4.69
N ALA A 168 22.40 14.19 -4.94
CA ALA A 168 21.95 15.55 -5.17
C ALA A 168 22.22 16.45 -3.95
N ARG A 169 21.96 15.93 -2.73
CA ARG A 169 22.26 16.65 -1.48
C ARG A 169 23.74 16.92 -1.31
N VAL A 170 24.59 15.95 -1.58
CA VAL A 170 26.07 16.14 -1.58
C VAL A 170 26.47 17.21 -2.60
N ASN A 171 25.85 17.22 -3.78
CA ASN A 171 26.19 18.19 -4.81
C ASN A 171 25.67 19.61 -4.53
N LEU A 172 24.69 19.75 -3.65
CA LEU A 172 24.21 21.06 -3.18
C LEU A 172 25.23 21.76 -2.30
N GLU A 173 26.11 21.02 -1.61
CA GLU A 173 27.17 21.60 -0.81
C GLU A 173 28.20 22.31 -1.70
N ALA A 174 28.35 23.62 -1.49
CA ALA A 174 29.34 24.44 -2.18
C ALA A 174 30.79 24.00 -1.85
N ASP A 175 31.05 23.70 -0.57
CA ASP A 175 32.29 23.06 -0.10
C ASP A 175 31.99 21.63 0.37
N LYS A 176 32.51 20.65 -0.35
CA LYS A 176 32.39 19.23 -0.04
C LYS A 176 33.42 18.71 0.98
N SER A 177 34.22 19.59 1.57
CA SER A 177 35.27 19.17 2.52
C SER A 177 34.68 18.36 3.68
N ALA A 178 33.58 18.80 4.28
CA ALA A 178 32.93 18.08 5.36
C ALA A 178 32.46 16.67 4.91
N VAL A 179 31.94 16.54 3.69
CA VAL A 179 31.48 15.27 3.12
C VAL A 179 32.64 14.28 3.00
N PHE A 180 33.79 14.71 2.50
CA PHE A 180 34.93 13.86 2.31
C PHE A 180 35.75 13.63 3.61
N GLN A 181 35.60 14.51 4.61
CA GLN A 181 36.22 14.36 5.93
C GLN A 181 35.42 13.48 6.89
N ALA A 182 34.13 13.25 6.60
CA ALA A 182 33.26 12.39 7.40
C ALA A 182 33.92 11.03 7.67
N GLN A 183 33.76 10.48 8.87
CA GLN A 183 34.35 9.18 9.24
C GLN A 183 33.83 8.05 8.35
N ALA A 184 32.53 8.14 7.98
CA ALA A 184 31.86 7.18 7.09
C ALA A 184 32.29 7.32 5.61
N ALA A 185 32.97 8.37 5.23
CA ALA A 185 33.41 8.55 3.85
C ALA A 185 34.42 7.45 3.45
N PRO A 186 34.18 6.71 2.35
CA PRO A 186 35.06 5.61 1.95
C PRO A 186 36.40 6.12 1.52
N ARG A 187 37.46 5.43 1.97
CA ARG A 187 38.84 5.77 1.69
C ARG A 187 39.50 4.65 0.88
N ASN A 188 40.51 5.01 0.11
CA ASN A 188 41.38 4.06 -0.57
C ASN A 188 42.49 3.55 0.38
N ASP A 189 43.35 2.67 -0.11
CA ASP A 189 44.44 2.09 0.66
C ASP A 189 45.48 3.14 1.17
N GLN A 190 45.49 4.31 0.54
CA GLN A 190 46.33 5.46 0.94
C GLN A 190 45.59 6.42 1.88
N GLN A 191 44.47 6.01 2.45
CA GLN A 191 43.61 6.83 3.33
C GLN A 191 43.06 8.10 2.68
N LYS A 192 43.07 8.21 1.34
CA LYS A 192 42.47 9.32 0.61
C LYS A 192 40.99 9.03 0.35
N PRO A 193 40.11 10.04 0.47
CA PRO A 193 38.71 9.86 0.14
C PRO A 193 38.50 9.37 -1.29
N ARG A 194 37.61 8.39 -1.49
CA ARG A 194 37.25 7.94 -2.84
C ARG A 194 36.33 8.96 -3.52
N PRO A 195 36.41 9.08 -4.84
CA PRO A 195 35.48 9.94 -5.59
C PRO A 195 34.06 9.45 -5.44
N LEU A 196 33.06 10.37 -5.43
CA LEU A 196 31.64 10.08 -5.18
C LEU A 196 31.09 8.96 -6.07
N LYS A 197 31.52 8.85 -7.32
CA LYS A 197 31.11 7.79 -8.26
C LYS A 197 31.47 6.36 -7.80
N GLU A 198 32.34 6.22 -6.83
CA GLU A 198 32.77 4.94 -6.26
C GLU A 198 32.08 4.66 -4.90
N TRP A 199 31.24 5.58 -4.44
CA TRP A 199 30.52 5.39 -3.20
C TRP A 199 29.34 4.44 -3.40
N ALA A 200 29.19 3.51 -2.46
CA ALA A 200 28.00 2.69 -2.36
C ALA A 200 26.90 3.47 -1.61
N LEU A 201 25.64 3.09 -1.81
CA LEU A 201 24.51 3.68 -1.11
C LEU A 201 24.70 3.71 0.43
N LYS A 202 25.33 2.67 0.99
CA LYS A 202 25.70 2.63 2.41
C LYS A 202 26.49 3.87 2.83
N ASN A 203 27.54 4.22 2.08
CA ASN A 203 28.40 5.34 2.41
C ASN A 203 27.63 6.67 2.38
N TYR A 204 26.75 6.84 1.41
CA TYR A 204 25.89 8.02 1.34
C TYR A 204 24.95 8.14 2.55
N ILE A 205 24.33 7.04 2.98
CA ILE A 205 23.42 7.02 4.14
C ILE A 205 24.18 7.35 5.42
N GLU A 206 25.34 6.71 5.64
CA GLU A 206 26.15 6.92 6.84
C GLU A 206 26.68 8.36 6.93
N VAL A 207 27.21 8.89 5.83
CA VAL A 207 27.71 10.28 5.76
C VAL A 207 26.55 11.28 5.95
N ALA A 208 25.40 11.05 5.33
CA ALA A 208 24.23 11.92 5.51
C ALA A 208 23.76 11.97 6.97
N HIS A 209 23.86 10.85 7.68
CA HIS A 209 23.56 10.83 9.11
C HIS A 209 24.64 11.56 9.93
N GLU A 210 25.92 11.31 9.67
CA GLU A 210 27.03 11.97 10.35
C GLU A 210 26.98 13.50 10.21
N LEU A 211 26.57 13.99 9.04
CA LEU A 211 26.39 15.42 8.75
C LEU A 211 25.04 15.99 9.24
N GLY A 212 24.20 15.17 9.87
CA GLY A 212 22.91 15.62 10.41
C GLY A 212 21.82 15.86 9.36
N TRP A 213 22.01 15.45 8.10
CA TRP A 213 21.00 15.60 7.04
C TRP A 213 19.81 14.64 7.21
N ILE A 214 20.05 13.50 7.84
CA ILE A 214 19.03 12.53 8.19
C ILE A 214 19.16 12.08 9.65
N SER A 215 18.04 11.75 10.26
CA SER A 215 17.99 11.24 11.64
C SER A 215 18.58 9.83 11.74
N VAL A 216 18.92 9.39 12.98
CA VAL A 216 19.37 8.02 13.23
C VAL A 216 18.32 7.00 12.77
N SER A 217 17.04 7.23 13.02
CA SER A 217 15.97 6.34 12.57
C SER A 217 15.89 6.26 11.04
N ALA A 218 16.08 7.38 10.33
CA ALA A 218 16.12 7.40 8.88
C ALA A 218 17.33 6.65 8.32
N LYS A 219 18.50 6.72 8.98
CA LYS A 219 19.66 5.92 8.67
C LYS A 219 19.36 4.43 8.79
N ASP A 220 18.87 3.98 9.97
CA ASP A 220 18.64 2.56 10.24
C ASP A 220 17.66 1.93 9.24
N VAL A 221 16.53 2.60 8.96
CA VAL A 221 15.57 2.11 7.97
C VAL A 221 16.05 2.27 6.52
N GLY A 222 16.90 3.26 6.23
CA GLY A 222 17.58 3.40 4.94
C GLY A 222 18.56 2.25 4.65
N GLU A 223 19.22 1.75 5.70
CA GLU A 223 20.08 0.56 5.59
C GLU A 223 19.25 -0.70 5.31
N VAL A 224 18.07 -0.84 5.92
CA VAL A 224 17.12 -1.91 5.61
C VAL A 224 16.72 -1.84 4.13
N LEU A 225 16.29 -0.68 3.64
CA LEU A 225 15.95 -0.49 2.22
C LEU A 225 17.09 -0.89 1.30
N ARG A 226 18.32 -0.48 1.62
CA ARG A 226 19.53 -0.87 0.87
C ARG A 226 19.72 -2.38 0.84
N ASP A 227 19.50 -3.07 1.95
CA ASP A 227 19.69 -4.52 2.01
C ASP A 227 18.63 -5.23 1.16
N TYR A 228 17.38 -4.80 1.22
CA TYR A 228 16.30 -5.34 0.37
C TYR A 228 16.53 -5.05 -1.13
N ARG A 229 17.05 -3.87 -1.50
CA ARG A 229 17.46 -3.56 -2.88
C ARG A 229 18.45 -4.60 -3.44
N ASN A 230 19.31 -5.15 -2.60
CA ASN A 230 20.32 -6.11 -3.02
C ASN A 230 19.75 -7.49 -3.40
N TYR A 231 18.47 -7.76 -3.09
CA TYR A 231 17.79 -8.98 -3.53
C TYR A 231 17.45 -9.00 -5.03
N ILE A 232 17.74 -7.93 -5.78
CA ILE A 232 17.80 -7.99 -7.24
C ILE A 232 18.76 -9.08 -7.73
N HIS A 233 19.77 -9.45 -6.92
CA HIS A 233 20.68 -10.54 -7.22
C HIS A 233 20.05 -11.87 -6.81
N PRO A 234 19.71 -12.77 -7.77
CA PRO A 234 18.99 -14.02 -7.46
C PRO A 234 19.74 -14.90 -6.44
N SER A 235 21.06 -14.90 -6.45
CA SER A 235 21.86 -15.66 -5.50
C SER A 235 21.67 -15.19 -4.06
N LYS A 236 21.55 -13.88 -3.82
CA LYS A 236 21.27 -13.32 -2.50
C LYS A 236 19.84 -13.60 -2.07
N GLN A 237 18.87 -13.40 -2.96
CA GLN A 237 17.48 -13.72 -2.68
C GLN A 237 17.33 -15.19 -2.28
N TYR A 238 17.92 -16.10 -3.04
CA TYR A 238 17.88 -17.53 -2.76
C TYR A 238 18.56 -17.88 -1.43
N SER A 239 19.77 -17.38 -1.17
CA SER A 239 20.55 -17.72 0.04
C SER A 239 19.90 -17.21 1.34
N HIS A 240 19.16 -16.10 1.28
CA HIS A 240 18.47 -15.55 2.44
C HIS A 240 17.00 -15.98 2.53
N ASN A 241 16.49 -16.76 1.55
CA ASN A 241 15.10 -17.17 1.47
C ASN A 241 14.10 -16.03 1.63
N VAL A 242 14.36 -14.89 0.96
CA VAL A 242 13.55 -13.68 1.09
C VAL A 242 12.49 -13.65 0.00
N SER A 243 11.24 -13.48 0.43
CA SER A 243 10.10 -13.16 -0.43
C SER A 243 9.59 -11.78 -0.04
N LEU A 244 9.71 -10.82 -0.94
CA LEU A 244 9.14 -9.48 -0.75
C LEU A 244 7.65 -9.51 -1.08
N THR A 245 6.84 -8.97 -0.18
CA THR A 245 5.40 -8.76 -0.39
C THR A 245 5.12 -7.34 -0.85
N THR A 246 3.91 -7.09 -1.33
CA THR A 246 3.44 -5.74 -1.68
C THR A 246 3.41 -4.83 -0.46
N GLU A 247 3.05 -5.39 0.71
CA GLU A 247 3.04 -4.69 1.99
C GLU A 247 4.45 -4.27 2.42
N ASP A 248 5.45 -5.15 2.26
CA ASP A 248 6.85 -4.81 2.53
C ASP A 248 7.31 -3.63 1.67
N ALA A 249 7.01 -3.66 0.37
CA ALA A 249 7.34 -2.58 -0.55
C ALA A 249 6.63 -1.27 -0.18
N ALA A 250 5.37 -1.33 0.27
CA ALA A 250 4.63 -0.15 0.73
C ALA A 250 5.27 0.47 1.98
N ILE A 251 5.71 -0.34 2.95
CA ILE A 251 6.45 0.12 4.14
C ILE A 251 7.76 0.80 3.73
N LEU A 252 8.54 0.17 2.85
CA LEU A 252 9.80 0.73 2.35
C LEU A 252 9.60 2.04 1.58
N TRP A 253 8.45 2.21 0.91
CA TRP A 253 8.08 3.47 0.25
C TRP A 253 7.86 4.61 1.26
N GLU A 254 7.16 4.36 2.36
CA GLU A 254 7.02 5.37 3.42
C GLU A 254 8.39 5.78 3.99
N VAL A 255 9.30 4.83 4.15
CA VAL A 255 10.69 5.09 4.55
C VAL A 255 11.40 6.00 3.53
N ALA A 256 11.34 5.67 2.24
CA ALA A 256 11.96 6.46 1.18
C ALA A 256 11.41 7.90 1.14
N LYS A 257 10.08 8.06 1.29
CA LYS A 257 9.43 9.38 1.40
C LYS A 257 9.88 10.16 2.64
N ALA A 258 10.04 9.49 3.77
CA ALA A 258 10.50 10.13 5.02
C ALA A 258 11.93 10.65 4.90
N ILE A 259 12.83 9.87 4.30
CA ILE A 259 14.21 10.29 4.03
C ILE A 259 14.24 11.45 3.04
N ALA A 260 13.50 11.36 1.94
CA ALA A 260 13.39 12.45 0.95
C ALA A 260 12.96 13.77 1.61
N ARG A 261 11.95 13.74 2.49
CA ARG A 261 11.50 14.95 3.22
C ARG A 261 12.56 15.53 4.14
N GLN A 262 13.41 14.70 4.75
CA GLN A 262 14.50 15.19 5.59
C GLN A 262 15.58 15.88 4.74
N LEU A 263 15.99 15.25 3.63
CA LEU A 263 16.98 15.79 2.71
C LEU A 263 16.55 17.11 2.05
N LEU A 264 15.22 17.31 1.85
CA LEU A 264 14.67 18.55 1.30
C LEU A 264 14.61 19.70 2.31
N LYS A 265 14.73 19.40 3.61
CA LYS A 265 14.70 20.39 4.71
C LYS A 265 16.09 20.75 5.22
N ALA A 266 17.06 19.86 5.02
CA ALA A 266 18.44 20.02 5.44
C ALA A 266 19.20 20.97 4.49
#